data_ef464f6e23acbb8d17ca143f482e3c7d
#
_entry.id   ef464f6e23acbb8d17ca143f482e3c7d
#
_cell.length_a   1.000
_cell.length_b   1.000
_cell.length_c   1.000
_cell.angle_alpha   90.00
_cell.angle_beta   90.00
_cell.angle_gamma   90.00
#
_symmetry.space_group_name_H-M   'P 1'
#
loop_
_entity.id
_entity.type
_entity.pdbx_description
1 polymer ?
#
loop_
_entity_poly.entity_id
_entity_poly.type
_entity_poly.pdbx_seq_one_letter_code
_entity_poly.pdbx_strand_id
1 'polypeptide(L)'
;MARHRTTNVRYALAAGLIVLGSGAVQASLTAPAIAASGSGERQLVSRGTSTIAGSTTVTRHGGLFTGAQVEGDVAGGGKGVNRSFSTRGGRHTAGTTGVTVDGTTPGLGSSFAGLDITDNAKTAGFVLEPPDQGLCVGNGSVLELVNVVGQVYGTGGAKKGPTFYLNDFFNEDPNFANASDPSCYYDADTNRFYADMLFYDSDPKTGDLNGQNRIDVAVSDSGDPMGGWHVYSFDVTKDGPSAFNIGDYPQIGADSQGVYITTNSYPFFENGFGGAQLYALSKRGIANRSDTRVTHVPLSSAQGGKPFGLRPTTSPAAGYARENGGTEHLLSSQAGEETGNHQGFDQGLGLWALSGTDSLAPGASRALTLKRDSVTVDRYGVPPLSEQKAGDYPLGQCLSDLACRTKVFKSTKVSPHVEGQLDSSDSRMNQTVYAKGLVYGTLDTVVNVGGQDRAGLAYYVIRPTTTAGGVLQGTVVAQGKLALAGNNLTFGAFGVTPTGKAVLALNVVGSSYYPSAGYVTFDAAFHPGAVHIAGAGVGPTDGFTEYTDFTGGYRPRWGDYAATAYDPATGSIWMANEYIAQSCSLTQYTADPTCGTRSRYGNWSTRVSQVTP
;
A
#
# COMPACT_ATOMS: atom_id res chain seq x y z
N MET A 1 7.32 36.37 -46.97
CA MET A 1 8.67 37.00 -47.00
C MET A 1 8.91 37.59 -45.63
N ALA A 2 9.83 37.03 -44.89
CA ALA A 2 10.75 37.63 -43.93
C ALA A 2 11.32 36.49 -43.03
N ARG A 3 12.59 36.23 -43.28
CA ARG A 3 13.42 35.28 -42.51
C ARG A 3 13.80 35.93 -41.16
N HIS A 4 13.80 35.19 -40.08
CA HIS A 4 14.57 35.56 -38.90
C HIS A 4 15.58 34.46 -38.56
N ARG A 5 16.80 34.96 -38.36
CA ARG A 5 18.05 34.22 -38.18
C ARG A 5 18.18 33.72 -36.74
N THR A 6 18.71 32.53 -36.63
CA THR A 6 19.30 31.94 -35.42
C THR A 6 20.60 32.65 -35.04
N THR A 7 20.77 32.92 -33.74
CA THR A 7 22.08 33.34 -33.21
C THR A 7 22.52 32.36 -32.11
N ASN A 8 23.56 31.60 -32.43
CA ASN A 8 24.30 30.77 -31.47
C ASN A 8 25.20 31.64 -30.63
N VAL A 9 25.19 31.50 -29.31
CA VAL A 9 26.21 32.05 -28.42
C VAL A 9 26.93 30.88 -27.74
N ARG A 10 28.21 30.74 -28.08
CA ARG A 10 29.17 29.87 -27.38
C ARG A 10 29.80 30.69 -26.25
N TYR A 11 29.94 30.13 -25.07
CA TYR A 11 30.82 30.65 -24.05
C TYR A 11 31.99 29.69 -23.80
N ALA A 12 33.17 30.29 -23.87
CA ALA A 12 34.46 29.63 -23.69
C ALA A 12 34.88 29.64 -22.21
N LEU A 13 35.62 28.62 -21.84
CA LEU A 13 36.33 28.50 -20.56
C LEU A 13 37.40 29.57 -20.41
N ALA A 14 37.53 30.09 -19.19
CA ALA A 14 38.79 30.65 -18.73
C ALA A 14 39.08 30.19 -17.30
N ALA A 15 40.20 29.52 -17.12
CA ALA A 15 40.76 29.12 -15.84
C ALA A 15 41.47 30.29 -15.16
N GLY A 16 41.31 30.40 -13.88
CA GLY A 16 42.09 31.33 -13.04
C GLY A 16 42.30 30.76 -11.65
N LEU A 17 43.52 30.35 -11.38
CA LEU A 17 44.02 29.91 -10.06
C LEU A 17 44.28 31.13 -9.18
N ILE A 18 43.78 31.15 -7.92
CA ILE A 18 44.39 31.89 -6.81
C ILE A 18 44.28 31.04 -5.54
N VAL A 19 45.42 30.77 -4.93
CA VAL A 19 45.65 30.12 -3.63
C VAL A 19 45.81 31.18 -2.57
N LEU A 20 45.21 30.94 -1.38
CA LEU A 20 45.59 31.30 0.00
C LEU A 20 44.34 31.18 0.88
N GLY A 21 44.16 30.29 1.78
CA GLY A 21 44.86 29.90 2.96
C GLY A 21 44.24 30.54 4.21
N SER A 22 43.35 29.77 4.91
CA SER A 22 43.28 29.78 6.39
C SER A 22 42.18 28.76 6.85
N GLY A 23 42.56 27.91 7.78
CA GLY A 23 41.82 26.75 8.17
C GLY A 23 40.57 27.02 9.03
N ALA A 24 39.54 26.26 8.75
CA ALA A 24 38.51 25.87 9.71
C ALA A 24 38.27 24.39 9.50
N VAL A 25 38.47 23.60 10.54
CA VAL A 25 38.20 22.18 10.56
C VAL A 25 36.67 22.03 10.59
N GLN A 26 36.09 21.80 9.42
CA GLN A 26 34.74 21.27 9.34
C GLN A 26 34.86 19.72 9.32
N ALA A 27 34.43 19.09 10.40
CA ALA A 27 34.20 17.66 10.42
C ALA A 27 33.04 17.36 9.48
N SER A 28 33.34 17.01 8.24
CA SER A 28 32.40 16.42 7.32
C SER A 28 32.12 15.00 7.81
N LEU A 29 30.93 14.76 8.34
CA LEU A 29 30.38 13.45 8.48
C LEU A 29 30.15 12.91 7.06
N THR A 30 31.15 12.26 6.49
CA THR A 30 30.99 11.46 5.28
C THR A 30 30.23 10.21 5.69
N ALA A 31 28.98 10.11 5.26
CA ALA A 31 28.28 8.83 5.25
C ALA A 31 29.16 7.80 4.51
N PRO A 32 29.32 6.58 5.01
CA PRO A 32 30.11 5.57 4.33
C PRO A 32 29.48 5.28 2.97
N ALA A 33 30.23 5.48 1.89
CA ALA A 33 29.86 5.04 0.56
C ALA A 33 29.73 3.50 0.58
N ILE A 34 28.52 3.00 0.44
CA ILE A 34 28.27 1.55 0.31
C ILE A 34 28.77 1.12 -1.05
N ALA A 35 29.88 0.40 -1.07
CA ALA A 35 30.41 -0.19 -2.29
C ALA A 35 29.40 -1.20 -2.83
N ALA A 36 28.98 -1.03 -4.08
CA ALA A 36 28.19 -2.02 -4.81
C ALA A 36 29.03 -3.29 -4.98
N SER A 37 28.80 -4.31 -4.15
CA SER A 37 29.35 -5.64 -4.34
C SER A 37 28.52 -6.37 -5.39
N GLY A 38 29.17 -7.10 -6.30
CA GLY A 38 28.54 -7.81 -7.43
C GLY A 38 27.69 -9.06 -7.08
N SER A 39 27.31 -9.23 -5.83
CA SER A 39 26.25 -10.13 -5.36
C SER A 39 25.10 -9.24 -4.91
N GLY A 40 23.87 -9.46 -5.25
CA GLY A 40 22.71 -8.64 -4.84
C GLY A 40 22.51 -8.51 -3.31
N GLU A 41 23.54 -8.77 -2.50
CA GLU A 41 23.54 -8.63 -1.04
C GLU A 41 24.02 -7.24 -0.61
N ARG A 42 23.27 -6.61 0.30
CA ARG A 42 23.61 -5.35 0.96
C ARG A 42 23.43 -5.49 2.47
N GLN A 43 24.17 -4.69 3.25
CA GLN A 43 23.91 -4.59 4.69
C GLN A 43 22.76 -3.65 4.96
N LEU A 44 21.89 -4.06 5.88
CA LEU A 44 20.89 -3.16 6.45
C LEU A 44 21.60 -2.11 7.30
N VAL A 45 21.15 -0.88 7.21
CA VAL A 45 21.58 0.20 8.10
C VAL A 45 20.71 0.15 9.35
N SER A 46 21.29 0.00 10.52
CA SER A 46 20.53 0.10 11.77
C SER A 46 20.12 1.54 12.03
N ARG A 47 18.82 1.77 12.24
CA ARG A 47 18.25 3.06 12.69
C ARG A 47 18.14 3.13 14.21
N GLY A 48 18.52 2.07 14.93
CA GLY A 48 18.47 2.00 16.39
C GLY A 48 17.22 1.29 16.91
N THR A 49 16.88 1.61 18.15
CA THR A 49 15.71 1.07 18.83
C THR A 49 14.56 2.06 18.83
N SER A 50 13.34 1.55 18.85
CA SER A 50 12.12 2.34 18.92
C SER A 50 11.13 1.74 19.92
N THR A 51 10.17 2.54 20.32
CA THR A 51 9.02 2.13 21.14
C THR A 51 7.79 2.90 20.67
N ILE A 52 6.62 2.31 20.84
CA ILE A 52 5.37 3.01 20.61
C ILE A 52 5.15 4.01 21.75
N ALA A 53 5.52 5.25 21.50
CA ALA A 53 5.32 6.37 22.41
C ALA A 53 4.38 7.40 21.77
N GLY A 54 3.74 8.23 22.58
CA GLY A 54 2.99 9.37 22.03
C GLY A 54 3.94 10.31 21.29
N SER A 55 3.50 10.83 20.16
CA SER A 55 4.26 11.82 19.39
C SER A 55 4.59 13.02 20.26
N THR A 56 5.86 13.39 20.33
CA THR A 56 6.25 14.73 20.74
C THR A 56 5.83 15.65 19.61
N THR A 57 5.07 16.71 19.92
CA THR A 57 4.53 17.67 18.96
C THR A 57 5.55 18.00 17.87
N VAL A 58 5.31 17.50 16.65
CA VAL A 58 6.20 17.75 15.51
C VAL A 58 6.02 19.20 15.07
N THR A 59 6.94 20.06 15.46
CA THR A 59 7.02 21.41 14.90
C THR A 59 7.77 21.32 13.58
N ARG A 60 7.07 21.03 12.49
CA ARG A 60 7.67 21.08 11.15
C ARG A 60 8.10 22.52 10.86
N HIS A 61 9.40 22.75 10.75
CA HIS A 61 9.98 24.01 10.36
C HIS A 61 10.09 24.02 8.83
N GLY A 62 9.17 24.72 8.19
CA GLY A 62 9.26 24.94 6.74
C GLY A 62 7.91 24.85 6.05
N GLY A 63 7.46 25.95 5.46
CA GLY A 63 6.15 26.24 4.92
C GLY A 63 5.63 25.41 3.74
N LEU A 64 5.93 24.13 3.65
CA LEU A 64 5.56 23.28 2.51
C LEU A 64 4.39 22.33 2.77
N PHE A 65 4.03 22.09 4.03
CA PHE A 65 2.99 21.11 4.37
C PHE A 65 1.96 21.70 5.33
N THR A 66 1.27 22.74 4.92
CA THR A 66 0.15 23.27 5.69
C THR A 66 -1.14 22.61 5.23
N GLY A 67 -1.47 21.46 5.84
CA GLY A 67 -2.85 20.99 5.88
C GLY A 67 -3.13 19.66 5.21
N ALA A 68 -2.82 19.43 3.94
CA ALA A 68 -3.20 18.21 3.21
C ALA A 68 -2.09 17.75 2.27
N GLN A 69 -1.83 16.45 2.24
CA GLN A 69 -0.84 15.82 1.34
C GLN A 69 -1.49 14.67 0.58
N VAL A 70 -1.13 14.51 -0.68
CA VAL A 70 -1.51 13.37 -1.52
C VAL A 70 -0.32 12.42 -1.56
N GLU A 71 -0.60 11.16 -1.34
CA GLU A 71 0.40 10.12 -1.47
C GLU A 71 0.87 9.96 -2.92
N GLY A 72 2.18 9.80 -3.12
CA GLY A 72 2.79 9.50 -4.41
C GLY A 72 2.62 10.55 -5.51
N ASP A 73 1.66 11.46 -5.35
CA ASP A 73 1.48 12.62 -6.21
C ASP A 73 2.20 13.80 -5.57
N VAL A 74 3.47 13.97 -5.84
CA VAL A 74 4.23 15.07 -5.28
C VAL A 74 3.74 16.38 -5.86
N ALA A 75 2.77 16.98 -5.19
CA ALA A 75 2.29 18.31 -5.49
C ALA A 75 3.33 19.34 -5.02
N GLY A 76 4.20 19.71 -5.89
CA GLY A 76 5.14 20.80 -5.64
C GLY A 76 6.10 20.93 -6.79
N GLY A 77 5.82 21.76 -7.80
CA GLY A 77 6.76 22.32 -8.80
C GLY A 77 7.80 21.41 -9.48
N GLY A 78 8.07 20.25 -8.93
CA GLY A 78 8.82 19.16 -9.51
C GLY A 78 7.90 18.24 -10.30
N LYS A 79 8.36 17.65 -11.36
CA LYS A 79 7.62 16.68 -12.17
C LYS A 79 7.32 15.48 -11.27
N GLY A 80 6.10 15.42 -10.70
CA GLY A 80 5.65 14.29 -9.93
C GLY A 80 5.72 13.01 -10.74
N VAL A 81 5.71 11.86 -10.07
CA VAL A 81 5.57 10.56 -10.74
C VAL A 81 4.24 10.58 -11.47
N ASN A 82 4.27 10.89 -12.76
CA ASN A 82 3.08 10.94 -13.61
C ASN A 82 2.67 9.49 -13.87
N ARG A 83 1.87 8.94 -12.98
CA ARG A 83 1.12 7.71 -13.24
C ARG A 83 0.00 8.08 -14.22
N SER A 84 0.12 7.65 -15.46
CA SER A 84 -0.97 7.77 -16.43
C SER A 84 -2.03 6.75 -16.06
N PHE A 85 -3.03 7.17 -15.27
CA PHE A 85 -4.22 6.34 -15.07
C PHE A 85 -5.11 6.46 -16.30
N SER A 86 -5.38 5.30 -16.91
CA SER A 86 -6.41 5.23 -17.93
C SER A 86 -7.78 5.40 -17.29
N THR A 87 -8.47 6.46 -17.66
CA THR A 87 -9.92 6.60 -17.42
C THR A 87 -10.74 5.68 -18.34
N ARG A 88 -10.09 4.92 -19.21
CA ARG A 88 -10.73 3.95 -20.10
C ARG A 88 -10.85 2.63 -19.38
N GLY A 89 -11.99 2.39 -18.72
CA GLY A 89 -12.35 1.06 -18.24
C GLY A 89 -12.11 0.03 -19.34
N GLY A 90 -11.34 -1.03 -19.03
CA GLY A 90 -11.12 -2.13 -19.94
C GLY A 90 -12.47 -2.75 -20.34
N ARG A 91 -12.56 -3.34 -21.52
CA ARG A 91 -13.79 -4.04 -21.91
C ARG A 91 -14.03 -5.21 -20.96
N HIS A 92 -15.24 -5.26 -20.37
CA HIS A 92 -15.69 -6.37 -19.53
C HIS A 92 -15.56 -7.71 -20.24
N THR A 93 -15.45 -8.77 -19.48
CA THR A 93 -15.31 -10.14 -20.00
C THR A 93 -16.28 -11.09 -19.31
N ALA A 94 -16.58 -12.21 -19.97
CA ALA A 94 -17.40 -13.28 -19.42
C ALA A 94 -16.83 -13.82 -18.08
N GLY A 95 -17.66 -14.50 -17.31
CA GLY A 95 -17.27 -15.13 -16.03
C GLY A 95 -17.56 -14.30 -14.77
N THR A 96 -18.40 -13.26 -14.87
CA THR A 96 -18.83 -12.48 -13.71
C THR A 96 -19.83 -13.27 -12.86
N THR A 97 -19.54 -13.43 -11.57
CA THR A 97 -20.47 -13.93 -10.56
C THR A 97 -21.18 -12.75 -9.91
N GLY A 98 -22.46 -12.60 -10.16
CA GLY A 98 -23.29 -11.64 -9.44
C GLY A 98 -23.40 -12.06 -7.99
N VAL A 99 -23.02 -11.18 -7.06
CA VAL A 99 -23.23 -11.38 -5.63
C VAL A 99 -24.33 -10.45 -5.13
N THR A 100 -24.89 -10.76 -3.97
CA THR A 100 -25.88 -9.93 -3.27
C THR A 100 -25.35 -9.50 -1.92
N VAL A 101 -25.86 -8.42 -1.35
CA VAL A 101 -25.60 -8.07 0.04
C VAL A 101 -26.62 -8.80 0.91
N ASP A 102 -26.12 -9.52 1.92
CA ASP A 102 -26.96 -10.12 2.96
C ASP A 102 -26.92 -9.22 4.21
N GLY A 103 -28.07 -8.97 4.79
CA GLY A 103 -28.23 -8.19 6.03
C GLY A 103 -27.65 -8.88 7.28
N THR A 104 -27.21 -10.14 7.17
CA THR A 104 -26.56 -10.86 8.26
C THR A 104 -25.04 -10.69 8.22
N THR A 105 -24.37 -10.98 9.33
CA THR A 105 -22.90 -10.90 9.45
C THR A 105 -22.35 -12.19 10.06
N PRO A 106 -22.43 -13.32 9.32
CA PRO A 106 -21.99 -14.60 9.84
C PRO A 106 -20.51 -14.60 10.20
N GLY A 107 -20.17 -15.13 11.36
CA GLY A 107 -18.81 -15.20 11.86
C GLY A 107 -18.21 -13.88 12.33
N LEU A 108 -18.91 -12.75 12.18
CA LEU A 108 -18.42 -11.46 12.65
C LEU A 108 -18.36 -11.45 14.19
N GLY A 109 -17.16 -11.26 14.70
CA GLY A 109 -16.86 -11.10 16.12
C GLY A 109 -16.65 -9.63 16.50
N SER A 110 -15.49 -9.30 17.03
CA SER A 110 -15.12 -7.92 17.31
C SER A 110 -15.14 -7.07 16.04
N SER A 111 -15.74 -5.88 16.12
CA SER A 111 -15.77 -4.93 15.02
C SER A 111 -15.85 -3.51 15.60
N PHE A 112 -14.84 -2.68 15.33
CA PHE A 112 -14.70 -1.35 15.93
C PHE A 112 -14.10 -0.35 14.91
N ALA A 113 -14.31 0.93 15.18
CA ALA A 113 -13.66 1.99 14.43
C ALA A 113 -12.16 1.96 14.69
N GLY A 114 -11.35 1.90 13.65
CA GLY A 114 -9.92 2.00 13.68
C GLY A 114 -9.45 3.45 13.65
N LEU A 115 -8.36 3.71 12.94
CA LEU A 115 -7.82 5.05 12.72
C LEU A 115 -8.71 5.87 11.78
N ASP A 116 -8.64 7.19 11.91
CA ASP A 116 -9.32 8.12 11.01
C ASP A 116 -8.43 9.33 10.65
N ILE A 117 -8.91 10.13 9.72
CA ILE A 117 -8.17 11.31 9.24
C ILE A 117 -7.85 12.31 10.36
N THR A 118 -8.62 12.31 11.46
CA THR A 118 -8.35 13.19 12.60
C THR A 118 -7.18 12.70 13.45
N ASP A 119 -6.90 11.39 13.42
CA ASP A 119 -5.69 10.82 14.05
C ASP A 119 -4.44 11.30 13.31
N ASN A 120 -4.46 11.36 11.95
CA ASN A 120 -3.38 11.99 11.18
C ASN A 120 -3.20 13.45 11.60
N ALA A 121 -4.28 14.22 11.57
CA ALA A 121 -4.23 15.65 11.90
C ALA A 121 -3.69 15.92 13.32
N LYS A 122 -4.09 15.10 14.30
CA LYS A 122 -3.69 15.26 15.70
C LYS A 122 -2.26 14.79 15.96
N THR A 123 -1.84 13.70 15.31
CA THR A 123 -0.56 13.04 15.61
C THR A 123 0.56 13.55 14.72
N ALA A 124 0.33 13.69 13.41
CA ALA A 124 1.35 14.14 12.46
C ALA A 124 1.29 15.66 12.17
N GLY A 125 0.18 16.33 12.51
CA GLY A 125 -0.01 17.76 12.26
C GLY A 125 -0.46 18.09 10.84
N PHE A 126 -0.73 17.09 10.01
CA PHE A 126 -1.28 17.21 8.66
C PHE A 126 -2.16 16.00 8.35
N VAL A 127 -2.83 16.01 7.20
CA VAL A 127 -3.63 14.88 6.73
C VAL A 127 -3.08 14.36 5.41
N LEU A 128 -3.23 13.05 5.19
CA LEU A 128 -2.80 12.38 3.98
C LEU A 128 -3.96 11.54 3.42
N GLU A 129 -4.09 11.50 2.11
CA GLU A 129 -4.96 10.62 1.34
C GLU A 129 -4.15 9.91 0.26
N PRO A 130 -4.40 8.61 0.07
CA PRO A 130 -5.28 7.71 0.83
C PRO A 130 -4.66 7.23 2.16
N PRO A 131 -5.43 6.54 3.05
CA PRO A 131 -4.88 6.02 4.31
C PRO A 131 -4.02 4.77 4.17
N ASP A 132 -4.29 3.87 3.24
CA ASP A 132 -3.64 2.58 3.02
C ASP A 132 -3.35 1.76 4.29
N GLN A 133 -4.01 0.61 4.45
CA GLN A 133 -4.04 -0.10 5.72
C GLN A 133 -3.04 -1.25 5.79
N GLY A 134 -2.09 -1.18 6.73
CA GLY A 134 -1.34 -2.32 7.25
C GLY A 134 -2.01 -2.88 8.50
N LEU A 135 -2.13 -4.20 8.61
CA LEU A 135 -2.75 -4.88 9.76
C LEU A 135 -1.98 -6.12 10.15
N CYS A 136 -1.63 -6.23 11.42
CA CYS A 136 -1.13 -7.47 11.97
C CYS A 136 -1.70 -7.77 13.36
N VAL A 137 -1.95 -9.06 13.64
CA VAL A 137 -2.63 -9.50 14.85
C VAL A 137 -1.89 -10.66 15.48
N GLY A 138 -1.61 -10.55 16.77
CA GLY A 138 -0.98 -11.59 17.55
C GLY A 138 -0.98 -11.28 19.04
N ASN A 139 -0.95 -12.32 19.87
CA ASN A 139 -0.89 -12.22 21.33
C ASN A 139 -1.92 -11.27 21.95
N GLY A 140 -3.14 -11.25 21.41
CA GLY A 140 -4.21 -10.38 21.93
C GLY A 140 -4.01 -8.89 21.61
N SER A 141 -3.15 -8.57 20.65
CA SER A 141 -2.92 -7.22 20.14
C SER A 141 -3.24 -7.16 18.65
N VAL A 142 -3.83 -6.05 18.25
CA VAL A 142 -4.11 -5.66 16.86
C VAL A 142 -3.30 -4.40 16.60
N LEU A 143 -2.31 -4.47 15.71
CA LEU A 143 -1.55 -3.32 15.27
C LEU A 143 -2.10 -2.90 13.91
N GLU A 144 -2.66 -1.71 13.84
CA GLU A 144 -3.10 -1.04 12.63
C GLU A 144 -2.13 0.08 12.28
N LEU A 145 -1.70 0.11 11.03
CA LEU A 145 -0.91 1.17 10.45
C LEU A 145 -1.72 1.79 9.30
N VAL A 146 -1.68 3.09 9.18
CA VAL A 146 -2.14 3.79 8.00
C VAL A 146 -1.07 4.80 7.60
N ASN A 147 -1.16 5.37 6.41
CA ASN A 147 -0.23 6.40 6.01
C ASN A 147 -0.04 7.43 7.12
N VAL A 148 1.19 7.50 7.59
CA VAL A 148 1.83 8.35 8.60
C VAL A 148 1.52 8.06 10.07
N VAL A 149 0.49 7.29 10.42
CA VAL A 149 0.21 6.99 11.85
C VAL A 149 -0.11 5.52 12.10
N GLY A 150 0.11 5.08 13.34
CA GLY A 150 -0.21 3.73 13.79
C GLY A 150 -0.92 3.72 15.15
N GLN A 151 -1.63 2.62 15.44
CA GLN A 151 -2.32 2.39 16.70
C GLN A 151 -2.33 0.90 17.07
N VAL A 152 -2.06 0.60 18.33
CA VAL A 152 -2.26 -0.73 18.88
C VAL A 152 -3.58 -0.79 19.63
N TYR A 153 -4.36 -1.84 19.36
CA TYR A 153 -5.59 -2.17 20.08
C TYR A 153 -5.49 -3.53 20.74
N GLY A 154 -6.28 -3.74 21.78
CA GLY A 154 -6.67 -5.08 22.19
C GLY A 154 -7.70 -5.67 21.22
N THR A 155 -7.89 -6.98 21.22
CA THR A 155 -8.86 -7.67 20.35
C THR A 155 -10.32 -7.27 20.60
N GLY A 156 -10.62 -6.55 21.67
CA GLY A 156 -11.92 -5.92 21.93
C GLY A 156 -12.05 -4.47 21.44
N GLY A 157 -11.04 -3.91 20.77
CA GLY A 157 -11.04 -2.55 20.23
C GLY A 157 -10.56 -1.47 21.20
N ALA A 158 -10.18 -1.81 22.43
CA ALA A 158 -9.60 -0.84 23.35
C ALA A 158 -8.17 -0.47 22.92
N LYS A 159 -7.88 0.83 22.82
CA LYS A 159 -6.52 1.32 22.51
C LYS A 159 -5.54 0.89 23.62
N LYS A 160 -4.39 0.32 23.20
CA LYS A 160 -3.25 -0.02 24.04
C LYS A 160 -2.16 1.04 23.82
N GLY A 161 -2.26 2.17 24.50
CA GLY A 161 -1.34 3.29 24.31
C GLY A 161 -1.82 4.35 23.32
N PRO A 162 -1.00 5.34 23.04
CA PRO A 162 -1.35 6.45 22.16
C PRO A 162 -1.32 6.06 20.67
N THR A 163 -2.00 6.83 19.83
CA THR A 163 -1.70 6.89 18.39
C THR A 163 -0.30 7.48 18.23
N PHE A 164 0.50 6.92 17.34
CA PHE A 164 1.91 7.28 17.18
C PHE A 164 2.25 7.64 15.72
N TYR A 165 3.21 8.55 15.56
CA TYR A 165 3.69 9.00 14.26
C TYR A 165 4.74 8.02 13.71
N LEU A 166 4.59 7.59 12.45
CA LEU A 166 5.45 6.55 11.88
C LEU A 166 6.88 7.03 11.62
N ASN A 167 7.10 8.32 11.29
CA ASN A 167 8.48 8.84 11.22
C ASN A 167 9.21 8.68 12.55
N ASP A 168 8.57 9.03 13.68
CA ASP A 168 9.17 8.87 15.01
C ASP A 168 9.42 7.39 15.31
N PHE A 169 8.45 6.53 14.97
CA PHE A 169 8.55 5.09 15.18
C PHE A 169 9.69 4.45 14.37
N PHE A 170 9.92 4.88 13.13
CA PHE A 170 11.01 4.40 12.29
C PHE A 170 12.33 5.16 12.49
N ASN A 171 12.40 6.09 13.47
CA ASN A 171 13.57 6.95 13.72
C ASN A 171 13.98 7.77 12.48
N GLU A 172 13.00 8.26 11.73
CA GLU A 172 13.21 9.10 10.56
C GLU A 172 12.94 10.57 10.85
N ASP A 173 13.78 11.45 10.27
CA ASP A 173 13.62 12.89 10.50
C ASP A 173 12.38 13.42 9.74
N PRO A 174 11.35 13.88 10.46
CA PRO A 174 10.10 14.34 9.83
C PRO A 174 10.27 15.64 9.03
N ASN A 175 11.41 16.31 9.10
CA ASN A 175 11.63 17.56 8.38
C ASN A 175 11.94 17.35 6.89
N PHE A 176 12.43 16.17 6.52
CA PHE A 176 12.75 15.85 5.13
C PHE A 176 12.31 14.47 4.67
N ALA A 177 12.05 13.54 5.57
CA ALA A 177 11.58 12.20 5.23
C ALA A 177 10.04 12.17 5.12
N ASN A 178 9.53 11.85 3.94
CA ASN A 178 8.13 11.59 3.70
C ASN A 178 7.87 10.10 3.81
N ALA A 179 6.80 9.72 4.46
CA ALA A 179 6.43 8.34 4.77
C ALA A 179 5.18 7.92 3.98
N SER A 180 5.17 6.69 3.44
CA SER A 180 4.06 6.16 2.64
C SER A 180 4.03 4.63 2.66
N ASP A 181 2.86 4.04 2.42
CA ASP A 181 2.62 2.61 2.20
C ASP A 181 3.12 1.70 3.33
N PRO A 182 2.58 1.78 4.55
CA PRO A 182 2.94 0.86 5.61
C PRO A 182 2.39 -0.54 5.38
N SER A 183 3.18 -1.57 5.61
CA SER A 183 2.68 -2.93 5.73
C SER A 183 3.15 -3.61 7.00
N CYS A 184 2.51 -4.74 7.38
CA CYS A 184 2.73 -5.35 8.68
C CYS A 184 2.43 -6.85 8.64
N TYR A 185 3.21 -7.62 9.39
CA TYR A 185 3.04 -9.06 9.55
C TYR A 185 3.38 -9.50 10.99
N TYR A 186 2.52 -10.32 11.60
CA TYR A 186 2.84 -11.03 12.82
C TYR A 186 3.27 -12.46 12.50
N ASP A 187 4.46 -12.82 12.90
CA ASP A 187 5.02 -14.15 12.74
C ASP A 187 4.93 -14.97 14.03
N ALA A 188 4.04 -15.95 14.04
CA ALA A 188 3.86 -16.82 15.19
C ALA A 188 5.07 -17.73 15.48
N ASP A 189 5.91 -18.04 14.46
CA ASP A 189 7.09 -18.90 14.60
C ASP A 189 8.24 -18.20 15.35
N THR A 190 8.44 -16.91 15.11
CA THR A 190 9.42 -16.10 15.86
C THR A 190 8.79 -15.36 17.04
N ASN A 191 7.46 -15.34 17.13
CA ASN A 191 6.70 -14.54 18.08
C ASN A 191 7.10 -13.06 18.02
N ARG A 192 7.05 -12.48 16.80
CA ARG A 192 7.45 -11.09 16.50
C ARG A 192 6.48 -10.44 15.55
N PHE A 193 6.35 -9.13 15.70
CA PHE A 193 5.76 -8.25 14.71
C PHE A 193 6.84 -7.68 13.81
N TYR A 194 6.56 -7.62 12.52
CA TYR A 194 7.38 -6.99 11.49
C TYR A 194 6.54 -5.93 10.82
N ALA A 195 7.12 -4.78 10.55
CA ALA A 195 6.49 -3.69 9.80
C ALA A 195 7.50 -3.13 8.81
N ASP A 196 7.03 -2.71 7.65
CA ASP A 196 7.83 -1.96 6.68
C ASP A 196 7.13 -0.68 6.25
N MET A 197 7.89 0.22 5.67
CA MET A 197 7.40 1.49 5.16
C MET A 197 8.37 2.09 4.16
N LEU A 198 7.83 2.73 3.12
CA LEU A 198 8.58 3.57 2.19
C LEU A 198 8.87 4.92 2.83
N PHE A 199 10.13 5.34 2.76
CA PHE A 199 10.55 6.72 3.02
C PHE A 199 11.26 7.31 1.81
N TYR A 200 10.90 8.54 1.43
CA TYR A 200 11.54 9.30 0.37
C TYR A 200 11.80 10.74 0.81
N ASP A 201 12.89 11.31 0.34
CA ASP A 201 13.42 12.55 0.92
C ASP A 201 13.13 13.77 0.06
N SER A 202 12.81 14.86 0.75
CA SER A 202 12.72 16.21 0.20
C SER A 202 13.86 17.09 0.69
N ASP A 203 14.23 18.10 -0.08
CA ASP A 203 15.12 19.15 0.40
C ASP A 203 14.40 19.95 1.50
N PRO A 204 14.97 20.05 2.71
CA PRO A 204 14.29 20.71 3.84
C PRO A 204 14.09 22.23 3.67
N LYS A 205 14.74 22.85 2.67
CA LYS A 205 14.61 24.30 2.39
C LYS A 205 13.60 24.58 1.30
N THR A 206 13.61 23.77 0.24
CA THR A 206 12.75 23.99 -0.93
C THR A 206 11.52 23.09 -0.94
N GLY A 207 11.59 21.91 -0.27
CA GLY A 207 10.60 20.86 -0.32
C GLY A 207 10.62 20.03 -1.59
N ASP A 208 11.54 20.32 -2.51
CA ASP A 208 11.69 19.55 -3.73
C ASP A 208 12.19 18.15 -3.41
N LEU A 209 11.66 17.15 -4.10
CA LEU A 209 12.17 15.80 -3.98
C LEU A 209 13.62 15.71 -4.47
N ASN A 210 14.47 15.03 -3.71
CA ASN A 210 15.87 14.88 -4.05
C ASN A 210 16.21 13.54 -4.73
N GLY A 211 15.22 12.64 -4.86
CA GLY A 211 15.33 11.33 -5.50
C GLY A 211 15.85 10.22 -4.60
N GLN A 212 16.20 10.50 -3.35
CA GLN A 212 16.62 9.49 -2.39
C GLN A 212 15.39 8.81 -1.78
N ASN A 213 15.42 7.47 -1.71
CA ASN A 213 14.38 6.72 -1.03
C ASN A 213 14.90 5.38 -0.50
N ARG A 214 14.18 4.84 0.46
CA ARG A 214 14.55 3.63 1.18
C ARG A 214 13.31 2.91 1.70
N ILE A 215 13.47 1.64 1.98
CA ILE A 215 12.49 0.86 2.73
C ILE A 215 13.06 0.68 4.14
N ASP A 216 12.27 1.07 5.12
CA ASP A 216 12.55 0.81 6.52
C ASP A 216 11.79 -0.43 6.99
N VAL A 217 12.42 -1.20 7.86
CA VAL A 217 11.88 -2.44 8.43
C VAL A 217 12.04 -2.40 9.93
N ALA A 218 10.93 -2.51 10.65
CA ALA A 218 10.91 -2.62 12.10
C ALA A 218 10.57 -4.06 12.52
N VAL A 219 11.26 -4.57 13.52
CA VAL A 219 10.97 -5.87 14.15
C VAL A 219 10.85 -5.72 15.65
N SER A 220 9.78 -6.24 16.25
CA SER A 220 9.56 -6.17 17.69
C SER A 220 10.53 -7.07 18.48
N ASP A 221 10.92 -6.64 19.68
CA ASP A 221 11.81 -7.42 20.56
C ASP A 221 11.09 -8.63 21.19
N SER A 222 9.77 -8.62 21.20
CA SER A 222 8.92 -9.67 21.77
C SER A 222 7.60 -9.80 21.01
N GLY A 223 6.74 -10.70 21.44
CA GLY A 223 5.36 -10.81 20.96
C GLY A 223 4.41 -9.72 21.44
N ASP A 224 4.90 -8.72 22.15
CA ASP A 224 4.13 -7.54 22.56
C ASP A 224 4.53 -6.34 21.70
N PRO A 225 3.65 -5.80 20.84
CA PRO A 225 3.97 -4.66 19.99
C PRO A 225 4.14 -3.36 20.77
N MET A 226 3.70 -3.31 22.04
CA MET A 226 3.92 -2.17 22.93
C MET A 226 5.33 -2.16 23.55
N GLY A 227 6.11 -3.23 23.37
CA GLY A 227 7.50 -3.33 23.82
C GLY A 227 8.48 -2.59 22.92
N GLY A 228 9.78 -2.99 23.02
CA GLY A 228 10.84 -2.44 22.19
C GLY A 228 10.80 -2.96 20.76
N TRP A 229 11.35 -2.18 19.84
CA TRP A 229 11.53 -2.52 18.43
C TRP A 229 12.95 -2.20 17.98
N HIS A 230 13.42 -2.90 16.95
CA HIS A 230 14.63 -2.58 16.20
C HIS A 230 14.25 -2.16 14.81
N VAL A 231 14.83 -1.05 14.36
CA VAL A 231 14.58 -0.46 13.05
C VAL A 231 15.82 -0.59 12.18
N TYR A 232 15.60 -1.02 10.96
CA TYR A 232 16.59 -1.18 9.91
C TYR A 232 16.12 -0.46 8.65
N SER A 233 17.08 -0.08 7.80
CA SER A 233 16.82 0.61 6.54
C SER A 233 17.69 0.04 5.42
N PHE A 234 17.20 0.06 4.18
CA PHE A 234 18.00 -0.18 2.98
C PHE A 234 17.56 0.71 1.82
N ASP A 235 18.57 1.24 1.14
CA ASP A 235 18.39 2.14 0.00
C ASP A 235 17.85 1.36 -1.22
N VAL A 236 16.80 1.87 -1.88
CA VAL A 236 16.20 1.33 -3.10
C VAL A 236 16.27 2.29 -4.28
N THR A 237 16.92 3.44 -4.10
CA THR A 237 17.03 4.52 -5.09
C THR A 237 17.53 4.03 -6.45
N LYS A 238 18.45 3.05 -6.47
CA LYS A 238 19.07 2.55 -7.70
C LYS A 238 18.50 1.22 -8.18
N ASP A 239 17.45 0.72 -7.51
CA ASP A 239 16.83 -0.55 -7.86
C ASP A 239 15.75 -0.34 -8.92
N GLY A 240 16.19 -0.11 -10.17
CA GLY A 240 15.33 0.16 -11.31
C GLY A 240 16.12 0.64 -12.52
N PRO A 241 15.44 1.03 -13.62
CA PRO A 241 16.10 1.35 -14.88
C PRO A 241 16.73 2.74 -14.91
N SER A 242 16.38 3.65 -13.99
CA SER A 242 16.86 5.04 -13.97
C SER A 242 17.91 5.27 -12.89
N ALA A 243 18.60 6.41 -12.95
CA ALA A 243 19.58 6.80 -11.93
C ALA A 243 18.94 7.03 -10.54
N PHE A 244 17.67 7.45 -10.56
CA PHE A 244 16.84 7.62 -9.37
C PHE A 244 15.49 6.95 -9.63
N ASN A 245 15.15 5.97 -8.81
CA ASN A 245 13.87 5.28 -8.86
C ASN A 245 13.24 5.35 -7.48
N ILE A 246 11.90 5.38 -7.40
CA ILE A 246 11.16 5.20 -6.16
C ILE A 246 10.72 3.74 -6.07
N GLY A 247 10.95 3.12 -4.90
CA GLY A 247 10.46 1.78 -4.58
C GLY A 247 9.08 1.86 -3.93
N ASP A 248 8.08 2.14 -4.76
CA ASP A 248 6.70 2.39 -4.36
C ASP A 248 5.95 1.10 -3.99
N TYR A 249 4.88 1.21 -3.20
CA TYR A 249 4.01 0.09 -2.86
C TYR A 249 4.78 -1.07 -2.18
N PRO A 250 5.54 -0.84 -1.09
CA PRO A 250 6.21 -1.93 -0.39
C PRO A 250 5.19 -2.89 0.22
N GLN A 251 5.44 -4.21 0.06
CA GLN A 251 4.53 -5.23 0.52
C GLN A 251 5.29 -6.37 1.18
N ILE A 252 4.85 -6.76 2.37
CA ILE A 252 5.50 -7.78 3.20
C ILE A 252 4.90 -9.16 3.01
N GLY A 253 5.77 -10.18 2.99
CA GLY A 253 5.42 -11.59 3.09
C GLY A 253 6.46 -12.35 3.89
N ALA A 254 6.18 -13.59 4.23
CA ALA A 254 7.12 -14.39 5.02
C ALA A 254 6.92 -15.88 4.83
N ASP A 255 8.06 -16.59 4.87
CA ASP A 255 8.10 -18.05 5.00
C ASP A 255 8.78 -18.48 6.31
N SER A 256 9.27 -19.72 6.37
CA SER A 256 9.94 -20.27 7.57
C SER A 256 11.23 -19.55 7.93
N GLN A 257 11.95 -18.98 6.97
CA GLN A 257 13.30 -18.42 7.16
C GLN A 257 13.41 -16.96 6.77
N GLY A 258 12.57 -16.49 5.83
CA GLY A 258 12.64 -15.16 5.25
C GLY A 258 11.49 -14.25 5.64
N VAL A 259 11.79 -12.97 5.62
CA VAL A 259 10.84 -11.88 5.41
C VAL A 259 11.14 -11.30 4.03
N TYR A 260 10.11 -11.11 3.23
CA TYR A 260 10.22 -10.66 1.85
C TYR A 260 9.50 -9.34 1.70
N ILE A 261 10.14 -8.41 1.01
CA ILE A 261 9.54 -7.13 0.67
C ILE A 261 9.60 -6.99 -0.84
N THR A 262 8.50 -6.58 -1.43
CA THR A 262 8.42 -6.25 -2.86
C THR A 262 8.03 -4.80 -3.04
N THR A 263 8.51 -4.18 -4.11
CA THR A 263 8.14 -2.81 -4.49
C THR A 263 7.86 -2.72 -5.99
N ASN A 264 7.12 -1.72 -6.41
CA ASN A 264 7.05 -1.27 -7.78
C ASN A 264 8.08 -0.16 -7.99
N SER A 265 8.99 -0.32 -8.95
CA SER A 265 10.01 0.68 -9.25
C SER A 265 9.51 1.65 -10.32
N TYR A 266 9.54 2.94 -10.02
CA TYR A 266 9.25 4.01 -10.98
C TYR A 266 10.44 4.97 -11.06
N PRO A 267 10.79 5.48 -12.26
CA PRO A 267 11.74 6.58 -12.38
C PRO A 267 11.25 7.79 -11.58
N PHE A 268 12.11 8.37 -10.73
CA PHE A 268 11.71 9.44 -9.81
C PHE A 268 11.40 10.75 -10.54
N PHE A 269 12.15 11.06 -11.60
CA PHE A 269 12.06 12.33 -12.34
C PHE A 269 11.64 12.17 -13.80
N GLU A 270 11.27 10.96 -14.19
CA GLU A 270 10.87 10.60 -15.55
C GLU A 270 9.56 9.82 -15.51
N ASN A 271 8.85 9.75 -16.63
CA ASN A 271 7.67 8.90 -16.74
C ASN A 271 8.08 7.47 -17.04
N GLY A 272 7.35 6.51 -16.51
CA GLY A 272 7.48 5.11 -16.85
C GLY A 272 7.42 4.19 -15.65
N PHE A 273 7.38 2.90 -15.94
CA PHE A 273 7.38 1.82 -14.95
C PHE A 273 8.64 0.97 -15.08
N GLY A 274 9.39 0.83 -14.01
CA GLY A 274 10.66 0.09 -13.95
C GLY A 274 10.48 -1.43 -13.80
N GLY A 275 9.31 -1.87 -13.39
CA GLY A 275 9.03 -3.25 -12.98
C GLY A 275 9.08 -3.40 -11.45
N ALA A 276 8.59 -4.55 -10.96
CA ALA A 276 8.68 -4.85 -9.53
C ALA A 276 10.11 -5.20 -9.10
N GLN A 277 10.38 -5.07 -7.81
CA GLN A 277 11.61 -5.48 -7.15
C GLN A 277 11.29 -6.49 -6.04
N LEU A 278 12.24 -7.33 -5.66
CA LEU A 278 12.11 -8.32 -4.60
C LEU A 278 13.33 -8.30 -3.69
N TYR A 279 13.09 -8.20 -2.39
CA TYR A 279 14.10 -8.20 -1.34
C TYR A 279 13.84 -9.32 -0.36
N ALA A 280 14.89 -10.07 -0.01
CA ALA A 280 14.83 -11.17 0.94
C ALA A 280 15.74 -10.89 2.15
N LEU A 281 15.17 -10.98 3.34
CA LEU A 281 15.83 -10.76 4.62
C LEU A 281 15.78 -12.03 5.47
N SER A 282 16.81 -12.28 6.30
CA SER A 282 16.77 -13.35 7.29
C SER A 282 15.78 -13.01 8.41
N LYS A 283 14.65 -13.71 8.50
CA LYS A 283 13.63 -13.47 9.50
C LYS A 283 14.19 -13.52 10.94
N ARG A 284 14.88 -14.62 11.27
CA ARG A 284 15.53 -14.79 12.59
C ARG A 284 16.76 -13.91 12.73
N GLY A 285 17.45 -13.64 11.63
CA GLY A 285 18.65 -12.80 11.61
C GLY A 285 18.36 -11.38 12.05
N ILE A 286 17.34 -10.74 11.47
CA ILE A 286 16.95 -9.37 11.86
C ILE A 286 16.31 -9.34 13.25
N ALA A 287 15.50 -10.35 13.61
CA ALA A 287 14.89 -10.44 14.94
C ALA A 287 15.93 -10.58 16.07
N ASN A 288 17.01 -11.31 15.83
CA ASN A 288 18.07 -11.57 16.81
C ASN A 288 19.34 -10.73 16.58
N ARG A 289 19.36 -9.82 15.59
CA ARG A 289 20.49 -8.96 15.21
C ARG A 289 21.75 -9.75 14.82
N SER A 290 21.57 -10.96 14.34
CA SER A 290 22.67 -11.88 14.01
C SER A 290 22.97 -11.97 12.52
N ASP A 291 22.04 -11.55 11.67
CA ASP A 291 22.20 -11.46 10.22
C ASP A 291 21.33 -10.30 9.67
N THR A 292 22.00 -9.20 9.40
CA THR A 292 21.37 -7.93 8.92
C THR A 292 21.68 -7.69 7.45
N ARG A 293 21.70 -8.74 6.62
CA ARG A 293 21.84 -8.65 5.17
C ARG A 293 20.47 -8.64 4.51
N VAL A 294 20.31 -7.77 3.51
CA VAL A 294 19.21 -7.82 2.55
C VAL A 294 19.75 -8.33 1.21
N THR A 295 19.06 -9.27 0.61
CA THR A 295 19.37 -9.79 -0.72
C THR A 295 18.36 -9.22 -1.73
N HIS A 296 18.82 -8.39 -2.65
CA HIS A 296 18.04 -7.98 -3.81
C HIS A 296 18.01 -9.14 -4.81
N VAL A 297 16.82 -9.70 -5.06
CA VAL A 297 16.61 -10.83 -5.96
C VAL A 297 16.21 -10.31 -7.34
N PRO A 298 17.08 -10.44 -8.36
CA PRO A 298 16.77 -9.90 -9.68
C PRO A 298 15.58 -10.62 -10.33
N LEU A 299 14.59 -9.86 -10.79
CA LEU A 299 13.48 -10.37 -11.58
C LEU A 299 13.90 -10.39 -13.07
N SER A 300 14.12 -11.59 -13.60
CA SER A 300 14.54 -11.76 -15.00
C SER A 300 13.44 -11.25 -15.95
N SER A 301 13.77 -10.28 -16.80
CA SER A 301 12.90 -9.76 -17.86
C SER A 301 12.67 -10.79 -18.99
N ALA A 302 13.40 -11.90 -19.00
CA ALA A 302 13.36 -12.90 -20.08
C ALA A 302 12.09 -13.77 -20.08
N GLN A 303 11.20 -13.63 -19.11
CA GLN A 303 10.04 -14.52 -18.93
C GLN A 303 8.68 -13.79 -19.04
N GLY A 304 8.52 -12.89 -19.98
CA GLY A 304 7.18 -12.41 -20.35
C GLY A 304 6.69 -11.16 -19.61
N GLY A 305 7.29 -10.01 -19.89
CA GLY A 305 6.84 -8.70 -19.42
C GLY A 305 7.30 -8.34 -18.01
N LYS A 306 7.12 -7.06 -17.64
CA LYS A 306 7.41 -6.55 -16.31
C LYS A 306 6.27 -6.96 -15.35
N PRO A 307 6.56 -7.63 -14.24
CA PRO A 307 5.53 -7.92 -13.24
C PRO A 307 5.02 -6.62 -12.63
N PHE A 308 3.72 -6.55 -12.36
CA PHE A 308 3.07 -5.42 -11.75
C PHE A 308 2.37 -5.84 -10.45
N GLY A 309 2.54 -5.08 -9.38
CA GLY A 309 2.01 -5.43 -8.07
C GLY A 309 2.47 -6.82 -7.62
N LEU A 310 3.78 -7.10 -7.68
CA LEU A 310 4.31 -8.38 -7.18
C LEU A 310 4.07 -8.47 -5.68
N ARG A 311 3.37 -9.52 -5.24
CA ARG A 311 3.01 -9.73 -3.84
C ARG A 311 3.61 -11.01 -3.30
N PRO A 312 4.45 -10.96 -2.25
CA PRO A 312 4.85 -12.15 -1.51
C PRO A 312 3.68 -12.66 -0.66
N THR A 313 3.65 -13.95 -0.39
CA THR A 313 2.58 -14.53 0.41
C THR A 313 2.83 -14.37 1.91
N THR A 314 1.75 -14.26 2.68
CA THR A 314 1.77 -14.58 4.09
C THR A 314 1.26 -16.01 4.30
N SER A 315 1.67 -16.68 5.38
CA SER A 315 1.23 -18.05 5.67
C SER A 315 0.63 -18.13 7.07
N PRO A 316 -0.63 -18.57 7.23
CA PRO A 316 -1.24 -18.68 8.54
C PRO A 316 -0.58 -19.80 9.36
N ALA A 317 -0.32 -19.54 10.64
CA ALA A 317 0.14 -20.51 11.64
C ALA A 317 1.33 -21.37 11.19
N ALA A 318 2.38 -20.77 10.60
CA ALA A 318 3.58 -21.45 10.13
C ALA A 318 3.34 -22.57 9.09
N GLY A 319 2.24 -22.48 8.34
CA GLY A 319 1.89 -23.39 7.23
C GLY A 319 2.70 -23.16 5.96
N TYR A 320 4.01 -22.94 6.09
CA TYR A 320 4.93 -22.57 5.01
C TYR A 320 5.19 -23.70 4.01
N ALA A 321 5.48 -23.34 2.77
CA ALA A 321 6.01 -24.23 1.75
C ALA A 321 7.46 -24.63 2.09
N ARG A 322 7.73 -25.92 2.20
CA ARG A 322 9.03 -26.44 2.63
C ARG A 322 9.79 -27.20 1.55
N GLU A 323 9.21 -27.34 0.39
CA GLU A 323 9.84 -27.97 -0.77
C GLU A 323 11.05 -27.15 -1.26
N ASN A 324 11.98 -27.84 -1.93
CA ASN A 324 13.17 -27.25 -2.56
C ASN A 324 14.08 -26.42 -1.62
N GLY A 325 14.20 -26.82 -0.35
CA GLY A 325 14.98 -26.10 0.66
C GLY A 325 14.30 -24.83 1.14
N GLY A 326 12.99 -24.89 1.33
CA GLY A 326 12.11 -23.77 1.62
C GLY A 326 11.71 -22.99 0.37
N THR A 327 10.48 -22.55 0.30
CA THR A 327 9.96 -21.82 -0.86
C THR A 327 9.01 -20.71 -0.43
N GLU A 328 9.28 -19.48 -0.88
CA GLU A 328 8.34 -18.38 -0.84
C GLU A 328 7.63 -18.27 -2.19
N HIS A 329 6.30 -18.21 -2.15
CA HIS A 329 5.48 -18.02 -3.33
C HIS A 329 5.03 -16.56 -3.46
N LEU A 330 4.96 -16.08 -4.72
CA LEU A 330 4.47 -14.73 -5.00
C LEU A 330 3.52 -14.77 -6.19
N LEU A 331 2.62 -13.79 -6.26
CA LEU A 331 1.79 -13.53 -7.44
C LEU A 331 2.01 -12.11 -7.95
N SER A 332 1.87 -11.93 -9.25
CA SER A 332 1.82 -10.61 -9.89
C SER A 332 0.78 -10.56 -10.99
N SER A 333 0.21 -9.40 -11.22
CA SER A 333 -0.54 -9.13 -12.45
C SER A 333 0.40 -8.78 -13.61
N GLN A 334 -0.18 -8.61 -14.80
CA GLN A 334 0.51 -8.18 -16.03
C GLN A 334 -0.33 -7.14 -16.78
N ALA A 335 -1.47 -6.79 -16.23
CA ALA A 335 -2.35 -5.81 -16.82
C ALA A 335 -1.92 -4.40 -16.44
N GLY A 336 -2.39 -3.49 -17.23
CA GLY A 336 -2.30 -2.08 -16.97
C GLY A 336 -1.38 -1.37 -17.94
N GLU A 337 -1.60 -0.10 -18.00
CA GLU A 337 -0.83 0.81 -18.84
C GLU A 337 0.62 0.90 -18.37
N GLU A 338 0.86 0.70 -17.08
CA GLU A 338 2.17 0.76 -16.44
C GLU A 338 3.11 -0.33 -16.96
N THR A 339 2.59 -1.51 -17.28
CA THR A 339 3.39 -2.61 -17.85
C THR A 339 3.73 -2.41 -19.33
N GLY A 340 3.21 -1.36 -19.96
CA GLY A 340 3.27 -1.16 -21.41
C GLY A 340 2.19 -1.92 -22.19
N ASN A 341 1.26 -2.55 -21.49
CA ASN A 341 0.09 -3.18 -22.07
C ASN A 341 -1.03 -2.14 -22.27
N HIS A 342 -0.96 -1.38 -23.36
CA HIS A 342 -1.95 -0.33 -23.67
C HIS A 342 -3.35 -0.84 -24.00
N GLN A 343 -3.62 -2.14 -23.86
CA GLN A 343 -4.95 -2.71 -24.12
C GLN A 343 -5.89 -2.56 -22.91
N GLY A 344 -5.38 -2.28 -21.71
CA GLY A 344 -6.14 -2.10 -20.49
C GLY A 344 -6.74 -3.39 -19.91
N PHE A 345 -6.26 -4.57 -20.37
CA PHE A 345 -6.67 -5.88 -19.86
C PHE A 345 -5.60 -6.95 -20.11
N ASP A 346 -5.63 -8.03 -19.35
CA ASP A 346 -4.79 -9.22 -19.50
C ASP A 346 -5.56 -10.50 -19.11
N GLN A 347 -4.96 -11.65 -19.40
CA GLN A 347 -5.42 -12.98 -18.98
C GLN A 347 -4.28 -13.85 -18.44
N GLY A 348 -3.19 -13.24 -18.03
CA GLY A 348 -2.02 -13.89 -17.46
C GLY A 348 -1.71 -13.37 -16.06
N LEU A 349 -1.38 -14.27 -15.13
CA LEU A 349 -0.76 -13.95 -13.86
C LEU A 349 0.65 -14.52 -13.80
N GLY A 350 1.57 -13.79 -13.21
CA GLY A 350 2.87 -14.34 -12.83
C GLY A 350 2.74 -15.11 -11.52
N LEU A 351 2.96 -16.42 -11.55
CA LEU A 351 3.24 -17.21 -10.34
C LEU A 351 4.74 -17.31 -10.19
N TRP A 352 5.25 -16.99 -9.00
CA TRP A 352 6.67 -17.00 -8.70
C TRP A 352 6.96 -17.93 -7.53
N ALA A 353 8.15 -18.54 -7.53
CA ALA A 353 8.66 -19.35 -6.44
C ALA A 353 10.12 -19.02 -6.20
N LEU A 354 10.42 -18.43 -5.05
CA LEU A 354 11.77 -18.22 -4.55
C LEU A 354 12.16 -19.42 -3.70
N SER A 355 12.95 -20.32 -4.24
CA SER A 355 13.38 -21.56 -3.59
C SER A 355 14.75 -21.40 -2.92
N GLY A 356 15.08 -22.32 -2.01
CA GLY A 356 16.33 -22.29 -1.26
C GLY A 356 16.31 -21.29 -0.11
N THR A 357 15.12 -20.94 0.39
CA THR A 357 14.95 -19.95 1.46
C THR A 357 15.56 -20.40 2.79
N ASP A 358 15.81 -21.71 2.99
CA ASP A 358 16.59 -22.22 4.13
C ASP A 358 18.01 -21.59 4.20
N SER A 359 18.53 -21.09 3.07
CA SER A 359 19.79 -20.35 3.02
C SER A 359 19.71 -18.94 3.63
N LEU A 360 18.52 -18.47 4.00
CA LEU A 360 18.33 -17.27 4.78
C LEU A 360 18.56 -17.46 6.28
N ALA A 361 18.75 -18.71 6.74
CA ALA A 361 19.16 -18.95 8.13
C ALA A 361 20.39 -18.11 8.50
N PRO A 362 20.46 -17.56 9.73
CA PRO A 362 21.58 -16.73 10.14
C PRO A 362 22.93 -17.39 9.93
N GLY A 363 23.87 -16.69 9.29
CA GLY A 363 25.23 -17.19 9.01
C GLY A 363 25.34 -18.14 7.82
N ALA A 364 24.24 -18.54 7.19
CA ALA A 364 24.29 -19.35 5.98
C ALA A 364 24.72 -18.53 4.74
N SER A 365 25.33 -19.20 3.77
CA SER A 365 25.58 -18.62 2.45
C SER A 365 24.28 -18.62 1.63
N ARG A 366 23.94 -17.49 1.03
CA ARG A 366 22.72 -17.34 0.21
C ARG A 366 22.75 -18.26 -1.02
N ALA A 367 21.66 -18.99 -1.22
CA ALA A 367 21.47 -19.91 -2.35
C ALA A 367 20.02 -19.83 -2.87
N LEU A 368 19.55 -18.62 -3.09
CA LEU A 368 18.20 -18.36 -3.56
C LEU A 368 18.08 -18.58 -5.07
N THR A 369 16.97 -19.18 -5.49
CA THR A 369 16.64 -19.37 -6.90
C THR A 369 15.22 -18.97 -7.17
N LEU A 370 15.01 -17.97 -8.02
CA LEU A 370 13.71 -17.50 -8.43
C LEU A 370 13.25 -18.17 -9.71
N LYS A 371 12.02 -18.69 -9.72
CA LYS A 371 11.36 -19.25 -10.91
C LYS A 371 10.02 -18.56 -11.10
N ARG A 372 9.56 -18.54 -12.35
CA ARG A 372 8.26 -17.98 -12.74
C ARG A 372 7.52 -18.95 -13.65
N ASP A 373 6.20 -18.98 -13.51
CA ASP A 373 5.26 -19.50 -14.47
C ASP A 373 4.25 -18.41 -14.88
N SER A 374 3.80 -18.42 -16.11
CA SER A 374 2.73 -17.55 -16.60
C SER A 374 1.43 -18.32 -16.62
N VAL A 375 0.62 -18.15 -15.58
CA VAL A 375 -0.64 -18.86 -15.41
C VAL A 375 -1.74 -18.16 -16.21
N THR A 376 -2.37 -18.88 -17.13
CA THR A 376 -3.55 -18.37 -17.86
C THR A 376 -4.77 -18.37 -16.95
N VAL A 377 -5.44 -17.21 -16.89
CA VAL A 377 -6.62 -16.96 -16.06
C VAL A 377 -7.73 -16.31 -16.89
N ASP A 378 -8.90 -16.17 -16.31
CA ASP A 378 -9.98 -15.38 -16.90
C ASP A 378 -9.53 -13.92 -17.05
N ARG A 379 -9.89 -13.33 -18.17
CA ARG A 379 -9.52 -11.96 -18.53
C ARG A 379 -9.95 -10.97 -17.44
N TYR A 380 -9.05 -10.10 -17.05
CA TYR A 380 -9.25 -8.99 -16.12
C TYR A 380 -8.75 -7.68 -16.74
N GLY A 381 -9.12 -6.55 -16.18
CA GLY A 381 -8.71 -5.24 -16.70
C GLY A 381 -8.87 -4.13 -15.69
N VAL A 382 -8.41 -2.93 -16.04
CA VAL A 382 -8.48 -1.75 -15.17
C VAL A 382 -9.93 -1.42 -14.85
N PRO A 383 -10.31 -1.29 -13.56
CA PRO A 383 -11.67 -0.95 -13.17
C PRO A 383 -12.01 0.51 -13.52
N PRO A 384 -13.29 0.84 -13.74
CA PRO A 384 -13.72 2.24 -13.80
C PRO A 384 -13.72 2.86 -12.41
N LEU A 385 -13.75 4.19 -12.33
CA LEU A 385 -14.04 4.90 -11.09
C LEU A 385 -15.41 4.49 -10.53
N SER A 386 -15.53 4.44 -9.21
CA SER A 386 -16.76 4.05 -8.52
C SER A 386 -17.68 5.24 -8.30
N GLU A 387 -18.92 5.15 -8.76
CA GLU A 387 -19.97 6.09 -8.40
C GLU A 387 -20.28 6.00 -6.90
N GLN A 388 -20.69 7.11 -6.30
CA GLN A 388 -21.10 7.17 -4.90
C GLN A 388 -22.60 7.42 -4.77
N LYS A 389 -23.17 6.99 -3.65
CA LYS A 389 -24.51 7.36 -3.22
C LYS A 389 -24.53 8.86 -2.89
N ALA A 390 -25.55 9.57 -3.39
CA ALA A 390 -25.73 10.99 -3.11
C ALA A 390 -25.84 11.28 -1.60
N GLY A 391 -25.22 12.37 -1.15
CA GLY A 391 -25.19 12.78 0.25
C GLY A 391 -24.62 14.17 0.43
N ASP A 392 -24.23 14.52 1.65
CA ASP A 392 -23.58 15.78 1.95
C ASP A 392 -22.09 15.71 1.62
N TYR A 393 -21.62 16.64 0.81
CA TYR A 393 -20.22 16.88 0.46
C TYR A 393 -19.78 18.25 1.03
N PRO A 394 -19.64 18.39 2.35
CA PRO A 394 -19.47 19.71 2.93
C PRO A 394 -18.18 20.41 2.52
N LEU A 395 -17.07 19.71 2.23
CA LEU A 395 -15.88 20.31 1.67
C LEU A 395 -16.14 20.82 0.25
N GLY A 396 -16.63 19.97 -0.64
CA GLY A 396 -16.96 20.35 -2.02
C GLY A 396 -18.01 21.45 -2.10
N GLN A 397 -19.07 21.36 -1.31
CA GLN A 397 -20.09 22.41 -1.21
C GLN A 397 -19.48 23.72 -0.70
N CYS A 398 -18.58 23.68 0.28
CA CYS A 398 -17.88 24.85 0.81
C CYS A 398 -17.00 25.53 -0.26
N LEU A 399 -16.37 24.76 -1.13
CA LEU A 399 -15.55 25.32 -2.22
C LEU A 399 -16.37 26.12 -3.22
N SER A 400 -17.66 25.85 -3.38
CA SER A 400 -18.59 26.57 -4.24
C SER A 400 -19.41 27.66 -3.50
N ASP A 401 -19.44 27.65 -2.17
CA ASP A 401 -20.13 28.64 -1.34
C ASP A 401 -19.19 29.74 -0.86
N LEU A 402 -19.44 30.98 -1.29
CA LEU A 402 -18.57 32.13 -0.97
C LEU A 402 -18.45 32.38 0.54
N ALA A 403 -19.54 32.24 1.28
CA ALA A 403 -19.55 32.51 2.73
C ALA A 403 -18.73 31.45 3.50
N CYS A 404 -18.98 30.18 3.19
CA CYS A 404 -18.21 29.07 3.76
C CYS A 404 -16.73 29.19 3.39
N ARG A 405 -16.42 29.36 2.10
CA ARG A 405 -15.04 29.42 1.63
C ARG A 405 -14.25 30.59 2.25
N THR A 406 -14.88 31.76 2.37
CA THR A 406 -14.26 32.89 3.05
C THR A 406 -14.01 32.59 4.52
N LYS A 407 -14.95 31.95 5.21
CA LYS A 407 -14.83 31.63 6.62
C LYS A 407 -13.79 30.54 6.89
N VAL A 408 -13.85 29.42 6.16
CA VAL A 408 -13.04 28.21 6.41
C VAL A 408 -11.64 28.34 5.79
N PHE A 409 -11.54 28.77 4.53
CA PHE A 409 -10.28 28.77 3.77
C PHE A 409 -9.66 30.17 3.59
N LYS A 410 -10.29 31.23 4.11
CA LYS A 410 -9.84 32.62 3.93
C LYS A 410 -9.65 33.00 2.46
N SER A 411 -10.48 32.46 1.58
CA SER A 411 -10.44 32.63 0.14
C SER A 411 -11.80 33.06 -0.40
N THR A 412 -11.79 33.97 -1.36
CA THR A 412 -13.00 34.39 -2.11
C THR A 412 -13.10 33.76 -3.50
N LYS A 413 -12.11 32.91 -3.86
CA LYS A 413 -12.11 32.18 -5.13
C LYS A 413 -13.01 30.95 -4.98
N VAL A 414 -14.22 31.00 -5.51
CA VAL A 414 -15.13 29.84 -5.55
C VAL A 414 -14.87 28.96 -6.77
N SER A 415 -15.11 27.66 -6.60
CA SER A 415 -14.99 26.63 -7.64
C SER A 415 -16.33 25.89 -7.77
N PRO A 416 -16.71 25.40 -8.94
CA PRO A 416 -17.90 24.56 -9.07
C PRO A 416 -17.80 23.33 -8.16
N HIS A 417 -18.90 23.00 -7.50
CA HIS A 417 -19.02 21.72 -6.82
C HIS A 417 -19.17 20.60 -7.85
N VAL A 418 -18.36 19.55 -7.71
CA VAL A 418 -18.47 18.33 -8.49
C VAL A 418 -18.59 17.21 -7.47
N GLU A 419 -19.64 16.39 -7.59
CA GLU A 419 -19.76 15.17 -6.78
C GLU A 419 -18.67 14.19 -7.23
N GLY A 420 -17.83 13.79 -6.28
CA GLY A 420 -16.68 12.92 -6.56
C GLY A 420 -17.09 11.49 -6.87
N GLN A 421 -16.35 10.86 -7.80
CA GLN A 421 -16.30 9.41 -7.92
C GLN A 421 -15.11 8.93 -7.13
N LEU A 422 -15.18 7.73 -6.53
CA LEU A 422 -14.02 7.12 -5.87
C LEU A 422 -13.07 6.49 -6.86
N ASP A 423 -11.78 6.57 -6.58
CA ASP A 423 -10.77 5.71 -7.17
C ASP A 423 -11.08 4.25 -6.85
N SER A 424 -10.96 3.39 -7.84
CA SER A 424 -11.16 1.94 -7.72
C SER A 424 -9.83 1.20 -7.91
N SER A 425 -8.70 1.88 -7.71
CA SER A 425 -7.37 1.37 -7.97
C SER A 425 -7.14 0.97 -9.43
N ASP A 426 -6.23 0.08 -9.65
CA ASP A 426 -5.89 -0.55 -10.93
C ASP A 426 -5.97 -2.09 -10.79
N SER A 427 -5.42 -2.84 -11.70
CA SER A 427 -5.39 -4.30 -11.64
C SER A 427 -4.11 -4.87 -11.01
N ARG A 428 -3.48 -4.15 -10.07
CA ARG A 428 -2.36 -4.69 -9.28
C ARG A 428 -2.81 -5.87 -8.43
N MET A 429 -1.90 -6.81 -8.18
CA MET A 429 -2.19 -7.89 -7.23
C MET A 429 -2.26 -7.32 -5.82
N ASN A 430 -3.35 -7.60 -5.13
CA ASN A 430 -3.55 -7.27 -3.73
C ASN A 430 -3.04 -8.41 -2.82
N GLN A 431 -3.31 -8.33 -1.51
CA GLN A 431 -2.75 -9.26 -0.52
C GLN A 431 -2.92 -10.72 -0.94
N THR A 432 -1.82 -11.49 -0.84
CA THR A 432 -1.76 -12.91 -1.20
C THR A 432 -1.46 -13.76 0.03
N VAL A 433 -2.01 -14.99 0.04
CA VAL A 433 -1.83 -15.94 1.14
C VAL A 433 -1.45 -17.31 0.58
N TYR A 434 -0.44 -17.97 1.18
CA TYR A 434 -0.18 -19.38 0.94
C TYR A 434 -0.73 -20.22 2.09
N ALA A 435 -1.69 -21.07 1.80
CA ALA A 435 -2.27 -21.97 2.79
C ALA A 435 -2.63 -23.31 2.15
N LYS A 436 -2.32 -24.42 2.86
CA LYS A 436 -2.70 -25.77 2.46
C LYS A 436 -2.25 -26.16 1.02
N GLY A 437 -1.06 -25.69 0.61
CA GLY A 437 -0.51 -25.98 -0.72
C GLY A 437 -1.13 -25.15 -1.86
N LEU A 438 -1.84 -24.08 -1.54
CA LEU A 438 -2.50 -23.20 -2.50
C LEU A 438 -2.09 -21.75 -2.25
N VAL A 439 -1.98 -20.98 -3.33
CA VAL A 439 -1.79 -19.53 -3.31
C VAL A 439 -3.12 -18.86 -3.64
N TYR A 440 -3.56 -17.98 -2.77
CA TYR A 440 -4.77 -17.18 -2.90
C TYR A 440 -4.37 -15.76 -3.26
N GLY A 441 -5.02 -15.15 -4.24
CA GLY A 441 -4.79 -13.77 -4.65
C GLY A 441 -6.04 -13.12 -5.21
N THR A 442 -6.08 -11.80 -5.15
CA THR A 442 -7.18 -10.99 -5.67
C THR A 442 -6.65 -9.71 -6.30
N LEU A 443 -7.42 -9.13 -7.19
CA LEU A 443 -7.16 -7.81 -7.79
C LEU A 443 -8.47 -7.11 -8.14
N ASP A 444 -8.40 -5.79 -8.22
CA ASP A 444 -9.52 -4.99 -8.71
C ASP A 444 -9.64 -5.12 -10.23
N THR A 445 -10.86 -5.18 -10.73
CA THR A 445 -11.09 -5.38 -12.16
C THR A 445 -12.40 -4.77 -12.62
N VAL A 446 -12.49 -4.53 -13.93
CA VAL A 446 -13.78 -4.21 -14.56
C VAL A 446 -14.66 -5.46 -14.64
N VAL A 447 -15.90 -5.30 -14.20
CA VAL A 447 -16.95 -6.32 -14.32
C VAL A 447 -18.17 -5.74 -15.01
N ASN A 448 -19.00 -6.59 -15.64
CA ASN A 448 -20.29 -6.16 -16.16
C ASN A 448 -21.41 -6.86 -15.41
N VAL A 449 -22.29 -6.08 -14.81
CA VAL A 449 -23.48 -6.56 -14.12
C VAL A 449 -24.67 -5.68 -14.45
N GLY A 450 -25.75 -6.29 -14.90
CA GLY A 450 -26.93 -5.56 -15.35
C GLY A 450 -26.72 -4.70 -16.61
N GLY A 451 -25.72 -5.04 -17.44
CA GLY A 451 -25.40 -4.29 -18.66
C GLY A 451 -24.54 -3.02 -18.43
N GLN A 452 -24.03 -2.82 -17.21
CA GLN A 452 -23.17 -1.68 -16.85
C GLN A 452 -21.79 -2.18 -16.39
N ASP A 453 -20.75 -1.49 -16.85
CA ASP A 453 -19.39 -1.71 -16.38
C ASP A 453 -19.21 -1.05 -15.01
N ARG A 454 -18.62 -1.80 -14.08
CA ARG A 454 -18.39 -1.40 -12.70
C ARG A 454 -17.05 -1.92 -12.20
N ALA A 455 -16.56 -1.38 -11.11
CA ALA A 455 -15.47 -1.98 -10.38
C ALA A 455 -15.97 -3.24 -9.65
N GLY A 456 -15.19 -4.31 -9.72
CA GLY A 456 -15.40 -5.58 -9.04
C GLY A 456 -14.08 -6.23 -8.70
N LEU A 457 -14.12 -7.39 -8.08
CA LEU A 457 -12.94 -8.13 -7.63
C LEU A 457 -12.79 -9.43 -8.41
N ALA A 458 -11.61 -9.66 -8.97
CA ALA A 458 -11.23 -10.98 -9.44
C ALA A 458 -10.48 -11.72 -8.33
N TYR A 459 -10.75 -13.02 -8.17
CA TYR A 459 -10.08 -13.89 -7.22
C TYR A 459 -9.52 -15.13 -7.89
N TYR A 460 -8.40 -15.61 -7.37
CA TYR A 460 -7.65 -16.73 -7.91
C TYR A 460 -7.17 -17.63 -6.78
N VAL A 461 -7.32 -18.96 -6.97
CA VAL A 461 -6.75 -19.99 -6.11
C VAL A 461 -5.88 -20.87 -6.99
N ILE A 462 -4.58 -20.84 -6.80
CA ILE A 462 -3.58 -21.47 -7.68
C ILE A 462 -2.79 -22.50 -6.88
N ARG A 463 -2.64 -23.71 -7.45
CA ARG A 463 -1.74 -24.74 -6.91
C ARG A 463 -0.38 -24.62 -7.58
N PRO A 464 0.66 -24.18 -6.86
CA PRO A 464 2.03 -24.24 -7.35
C PRO A 464 2.54 -25.69 -7.30
N THR A 465 3.26 -26.10 -8.31
CA THR A 465 3.96 -27.40 -8.36
C THR A 465 5.32 -27.20 -9.02
N THR A 466 6.31 -28.00 -8.62
CA THR A 466 7.60 -28.07 -9.31
C THR A 466 7.75 -29.45 -9.92
N THR A 467 7.94 -29.51 -11.23
CA THR A 467 8.16 -30.79 -11.93
C THR A 467 9.46 -31.43 -11.53
N ALA A 468 9.64 -32.72 -11.85
CA ALA A 468 10.91 -33.43 -11.62
C ALA A 468 12.12 -32.77 -12.34
N GLY A 469 11.88 -32.05 -13.44
CA GLY A 469 12.87 -31.23 -14.13
C GLY A 469 13.09 -29.84 -13.49
N GLY A 470 12.47 -29.56 -12.36
CA GLY A 470 12.63 -28.31 -11.64
C GLY A 470 11.89 -27.12 -12.24
N VAL A 471 10.92 -27.32 -13.11
CA VAL A 471 10.10 -26.26 -13.72
C VAL A 471 8.90 -25.96 -12.82
N LEU A 472 8.70 -24.69 -12.49
CA LEU A 472 7.51 -24.21 -11.78
C LEU A 472 6.29 -24.27 -12.71
N GLN A 473 5.16 -24.74 -12.20
CA GLN A 473 3.86 -24.79 -12.89
C GLN A 473 2.75 -24.38 -11.93
N GLY A 474 1.86 -23.49 -12.37
CA GLY A 474 0.65 -23.09 -11.66
C GLY A 474 -0.59 -23.73 -12.28
N THR A 475 -1.41 -24.37 -11.44
CA THR A 475 -2.73 -24.86 -11.85
C THR A 475 -3.80 -24.03 -11.17
N VAL A 476 -4.67 -23.40 -11.96
CA VAL A 476 -5.84 -22.70 -11.42
C VAL A 476 -6.81 -23.72 -10.85
N VAL A 477 -7.02 -23.69 -9.54
CA VAL A 477 -7.95 -24.55 -8.80
C VAL A 477 -9.34 -23.92 -8.79
N ALA A 478 -9.40 -22.60 -8.59
CA ALA A 478 -10.62 -21.81 -8.67
C ALA A 478 -10.28 -20.37 -9.09
N GLN A 479 -11.22 -19.75 -9.75
CA GLN A 479 -11.18 -18.32 -10.08
C GLN A 479 -12.59 -17.80 -10.32
N GLY A 480 -12.78 -16.50 -10.21
CA GLY A 480 -14.04 -15.85 -10.53
C GLY A 480 -13.94 -14.34 -10.36
N LYS A 481 -15.05 -13.66 -10.65
CA LYS A 481 -15.18 -12.21 -10.51
C LYS A 481 -16.45 -11.88 -9.75
N LEU A 482 -16.30 -11.18 -8.64
CA LEU A 482 -17.42 -10.69 -7.85
C LEU A 482 -17.91 -9.36 -8.42
N ALA A 483 -19.22 -9.27 -8.62
CA ALA A 483 -19.90 -8.06 -9.08
C ALA A 483 -21.20 -7.83 -8.31
N LEU A 484 -21.45 -6.61 -7.90
CA LEU A 484 -22.64 -6.21 -7.15
C LEU A 484 -23.48 -5.25 -7.99
N ALA A 485 -24.71 -5.66 -8.33
CA ALA A 485 -25.59 -4.84 -9.16
C ALA A 485 -25.86 -3.45 -8.53
N GLY A 486 -25.67 -2.39 -9.33
CA GLY A 486 -25.84 -1.00 -8.88
C GLY A 486 -24.75 -0.47 -7.96
N ASN A 487 -23.73 -1.28 -7.62
CA ASN A 487 -22.64 -0.89 -6.72
C ASN A 487 -21.32 -1.45 -7.21
N ASN A 488 -20.23 -1.05 -6.57
CA ASN A 488 -18.86 -1.43 -6.88
C ASN A 488 -18.26 -2.19 -5.68
N LEU A 489 -17.32 -3.09 -5.97
CA LEU A 489 -16.51 -3.80 -4.99
C LEU A 489 -15.04 -3.49 -5.29
N THR A 490 -14.29 -3.04 -4.29
CA THR A 490 -12.91 -2.60 -4.48
C THR A 490 -12.01 -3.01 -3.32
N PHE A 491 -10.70 -2.93 -3.52
CA PHE A 491 -9.64 -3.13 -2.51
C PHE A 491 -9.77 -4.46 -1.78
N GLY A 492 -9.73 -5.55 -2.56
CA GLY A 492 -9.83 -6.90 -2.02
C GLY A 492 -8.58 -7.31 -1.25
N ALA A 493 -8.74 -8.02 -0.11
CA ALA A 493 -7.64 -8.66 0.61
C ALA A 493 -8.05 -10.04 1.12
N PHE A 494 -7.28 -11.09 0.77
CA PHE A 494 -7.54 -12.44 1.27
C PHE A 494 -6.96 -12.65 2.66
N GLY A 495 -7.82 -13.18 3.57
CA GLY A 495 -7.39 -13.86 4.77
C GLY A 495 -7.78 -15.34 4.68
N VAL A 496 -6.84 -16.24 5.00
CA VAL A 496 -7.07 -17.68 4.90
C VAL A 496 -6.61 -18.38 6.17
N THR A 497 -7.38 -19.33 6.67
CA THR A 497 -6.99 -20.15 7.81
C THR A 497 -6.05 -21.28 7.39
N PRO A 498 -5.32 -21.94 8.32
CA PRO A 498 -4.49 -23.11 8.00
C PRO A 498 -5.28 -24.26 7.38
N THR A 499 -6.59 -24.32 7.59
CA THR A 499 -7.48 -25.33 7.01
C THR A 499 -7.98 -24.98 5.62
N GLY A 500 -7.67 -23.77 5.12
CA GLY A 500 -8.07 -23.31 3.79
C GLY A 500 -9.44 -22.62 3.74
N LYS A 501 -10.05 -22.31 4.89
CA LYS A 501 -11.24 -21.46 4.91
C LYS A 501 -10.83 -20.02 4.64
N ALA A 502 -11.52 -19.36 3.72
CA ALA A 502 -11.14 -18.06 3.22
C ALA A 502 -12.20 -16.98 3.48
N VAL A 503 -11.72 -15.78 3.77
CA VAL A 503 -12.46 -14.52 3.83
C VAL A 503 -11.80 -13.57 2.84
N LEU A 504 -12.59 -12.86 2.06
CA LEU A 504 -12.15 -11.75 1.22
C LEU A 504 -12.72 -10.47 1.83
N ALA A 505 -11.87 -9.66 2.42
CA ALA A 505 -12.19 -8.31 2.84
C ALA A 505 -12.33 -7.42 1.60
N LEU A 506 -13.22 -6.44 1.61
CA LEU A 506 -13.49 -5.56 0.48
C LEU A 506 -14.21 -4.28 0.91
N ASN A 507 -14.23 -3.29 0.01
CA ASN A 507 -15.07 -2.11 0.14
C ASN A 507 -16.29 -2.21 -0.77
N VAL A 508 -17.42 -1.68 -0.29
CA VAL A 508 -18.68 -1.58 -1.03
C VAL A 508 -19.04 -0.11 -1.19
N VAL A 509 -19.27 0.34 -2.42
CA VAL A 509 -19.72 1.71 -2.70
C VAL A 509 -20.58 1.74 -3.97
N GLY A 510 -21.57 2.63 -4.04
CA GLY A 510 -22.39 2.80 -5.25
C GLY A 510 -23.73 3.43 -4.95
N SER A 511 -24.70 3.25 -5.83
CA SER A 511 -26.00 3.93 -5.72
C SER A 511 -26.78 3.60 -4.44
N SER A 512 -26.53 2.42 -3.85
CA SER A 512 -27.26 1.94 -2.65
C SER A 512 -26.45 2.08 -1.37
N TYR A 513 -25.12 2.11 -1.46
CA TYR A 513 -24.20 2.12 -0.31
C TYR A 513 -23.24 3.28 -0.37
N TYR A 514 -23.10 4.00 0.74
CA TYR A 514 -21.93 4.83 0.98
C TYR A 514 -20.69 3.94 1.13
N PRO A 515 -19.47 4.49 1.01
CA PRO A 515 -18.26 3.71 1.20
C PRO A 515 -18.28 2.95 2.53
N SER A 516 -18.33 1.61 2.43
CA SER A 516 -18.60 0.68 3.54
C SER A 516 -17.56 -0.43 3.57
N ALA A 517 -17.14 -0.83 4.76
CA ALA A 517 -16.30 -1.99 4.99
C ALA A 517 -17.13 -3.28 4.92
N GLY A 518 -16.71 -4.24 4.11
CA GLY A 518 -17.43 -5.50 3.91
C GLY A 518 -16.51 -6.71 3.79
N TYR A 519 -17.12 -7.88 3.72
CA TYR A 519 -16.42 -9.14 3.49
C TYR A 519 -17.30 -10.18 2.79
N VAL A 520 -16.64 -11.17 2.21
CA VAL A 520 -17.25 -12.38 1.62
C VAL A 520 -16.53 -13.60 2.20
N THR A 521 -17.29 -14.65 2.55
CA THR A 521 -16.72 -15.96 2.89
C THR A 521 -16.83 -16.91 1.70
N PHE A 522 -15.98 -17.93 1.66
CA PHE A 522 -15.97 -18.92 0.59
C PHE A 522 -16.32 -20.30 1.13
N ASP A 523 -17.05 -21.10 0.34
CA ASP A 523 -17.28 -22.49 0.65
C ASP A 523 -16.02 -23.37 0.35
N ALA A 524 -16.11 -24.65 0.65
CA ALA A 524 -14.99 -25.59 0.44
C ALA A 524 -14.64 -25.83 -1.04
N ALA A 525 -15.51 -25.43 -1.96
CA ALA A 525 -15.30 -25.46 -3.41
C ALA A 525 -14.86 -24.11 -3.97
N PHE A 526 -14.56 -23.15 -3.09
CA PHE A 526 -14.17 -21.78 -3.41
C PHE A 526 -15.24 -20.94 -4.12
N HIS A 527 -16.52 -21.25 -3.90
CA HIS A 527 -17.58 -20.37 -4.34
C HIS A 527 -17.78 -19.26 -3.32
N PRO A 528 -17.86 -17.99 -3.77
CA PRO A 528 -18.12 -16.87 -2.88
C PRO A 528 -19.58 -16.88 -2.40
N GLY A 529 -19.78 -16.58 -1.12
CA GLY A 529 -21.07 -16.29 -0.53
C GLY A 529 -21.59 -14.89 -0.86
N ALA A 530 -22.54 -14.41 -0.07
CA ALA A 530 -23.01 -13.03 -0.15
C ALA A 530 -21.96 -12.05 0.43
N VAL A 531 -22.08 -10.79 0.07
CA VAL A 531 -21.36 -9.68 0.70
C VAL A 531 -22.03 -9.36 2.04
N HIS A 532 -21.24 -9.23 3.09
CA HIS A 532 -21.68 -8.84 4.42
C HIS A 532 -21.03 -7.51 4.81
N ILE A 533 -21.80 -6.59 5.37
CA ILE A 533 -21.30 -5.27 5.79
C ILE A 533 -20.87 -5.33 7.24
N ALA A 534 -19.56 -5.19 7.48
CA ALA A 534 -18.96 -5.13 8.81
C ALA A 534 -18.97 -3.71 9.40
N GLY A 535 -18.95 -2.70 8.55
CA GLY A 535 -19.04 -1.29 8.91
C GLY A 535 -19.75 -0.50 7.82
N ALA A 536 -21.00 -0.12 8.04
CA ALA A 536 -21.75 0.67 7.08
C ALA A 536 -21.27 2.11 7.04
N GLY A 537 -21.04 2.65 5.84
CA GLY A 537 -20.80 4.06 5.61
C GLY A 537 -22.06 4.89 5.84
N VAL A 538 -21.90 6.12 6.32
CA VAL A 538 -23.02 7.03 6.64
C VAL A 538 -23.06 8.28 5.79
N GLY A 539 -22.08 8.46 4.91
CA GLY A 539 -21.98 9.57 3.97
C GLY A 539 -21.02 9.24 2.83
N PRO A 540 -20.96 10.08 1.78
CA PRO A 540 -19.96 9.94 0.73
C PRO A 540 -18.56 10.29 1.26
N THR A 541 -17.52 9.84 0.58
CA THR A 541 -16.20 10.45 0.73
C THR A 541 -16.26 11.88 0.23
N ASP A 542 -15.51 12.74 0.88
CA ASP A 542 -15.45 14.18 0.59
C ASP A 542 -14.03 14.64 0.95
N GLY A 543 -13.05 14.00 0.29
CA GLY A 543 -11.64 14.21 0.48
C GLY A 543 -11.07 15.29 -0.43
N PHE A 544 -9.96 15.91 -0.01
CA PHE A 544 -9.35 17.00 -0.78
C PHE A 544 -8.82 16.56 -2.14
N THR A 545 -8.47 15.27 -2.30
CA THR A 545 -7.99 14.71 -3.57
C THR A 545 -9.07 14.68 -4.67
N GLU A 546 -10.33 14.79 -4.28
CA GLU A 546 -11.46 14.89 -5.21
C GLU A 546 -11.55 16.27 -5.89
N TYR A 547 -10.84 17.28 -5.37
CA TYR A 547 -11.01 18.66 -5.79
C TYR A 547 -9.74 19.27 -6.38
N THR A 548 -9.85 19.76 -7.62
CA THR A 548 -8.73 20.39 -8.36
C THR A 548 -8.14 21.61 -7.65
N ASP A 549 -8.89 22.18 -6.70
CA ASP A 549 -8.44 23.31 -5.87
C ASP A 549 -7.21 22.98 -5.01
N PHE A 550 -7.02 21.72 -4.66
CA PHE A 550 -5.93 21.26 -3.80
C PHE A 550 -4.82 20.55 -4.57
N THR A 551 -5.18 19.75 -5.58
CA THR A 551 -4.24 18.86 -6.27
C THR A 551 -3.84 19.34 -7.67
N GLY A 552 -4.54 20.35 -8.21
CA GLY A 552 -4.36 20.81 -9.59
C GLY A 552 -4.83 19.80 -10.65
N GLY A 553 -5.20 18.60 -10.26
CA GLY A 553 -5.78 17.53 -11.05
C GLY A 553 -6.89 16.83 -10.28
N TYR A 554 -7.69 16.02 -10.99
CA TYR A 554 -8.75 15.24 -10.39
C TYR A 554 -8.31 13.78 -10.27
N ARG A 555 -8.14 13.32 -9.04
CA ARG A 555 -7.93 11.91 -8.70
C ARG A 555 -8.47 11.67 -7.30
N PRO A 556 -9.69 11.15 -7.17
CA PRO A 556 -10.33 10.96 -5.88
C PRO A 556 -9.72 9.74 -5.17
N ARG A 557 -8.60 9.93 -4.46
CA ARG A 557 -7.87 8.86 -3.78
C ARG A 557 -8.73 8.25 -2.68
N TRP A 558 -8.85 6.92 -2.70
CA TRP A 558 -9.56 6.17 -1.67
C TRP A 558 -8.68 5.14 -0.98
N GLY A 559 -7.80 4.45 -1.68
CA GLY A 559 -6.82 3.51 -1.15
C GLY A 559 -5.99 2.90 -2.26
N ASP A 560 -4.93 2.19 -1.91
CA ASP A 560 -4.19 1.33 -2.82
C ASP A 560 -4.32 -0.16 -2.43
N TYR A 561 -4.68 -0.45 -1.16
CA TYR A 561 -4.92 -1.79 -0.64
C TYR A 561 -5.74 -1.78 0.65
N ALA A 562 -6.28 -2.94 1.00
CA ALA A 562 -6.80 -3.28 2.32
C ALA A 562 -5.92 -4.38 2.93
N ALA A 563 -6.11 -4.69 4.19
CA ALA A 563 -5.30 -5.69 4.88
C ALA A 563 -6.14 -6.75 5.60
N THR A 564 -5.61 -7.98 5.64
CA THR A 564 -6.11 -9.05 6.50
C THR A 564 -4.97 -9.69 7.30
N ALA A 565 -5.29 -10.23 8.46
CA ALA A 565 -4.36 -10.98 9.28
C ALA A 565 -5.05 -12.20 9.90
N TYR A 566 -4.35 -13.34 9.90
CA TYR A 566 -4.79 -14.52 10.64
C TYR A 566 -4.33 -14.42 12.10
N ASP A 567 -5.26 -14.58 13.03
CA ASP A 567 -4.96 -14.66 14.46
C ASP A 567 -4.77 -16.13 14.89
N PRO A 568 -3.54 -16.58 15.19
CA PRO A 568 -3.29 -17.95 15.57
C PRO A 568 -3.88 -18.35 16.93
N ALA A 569 -4.20 -17.37 17.78
CA ALA A 569 -4.77 -17.63 19.09
C ALA A 569 -6.26 -17.99 19.03
N THR A 570 -7.00 -17.37 18.10
CA THR A 570 -8.46 -17.56 17.98
C THR A 570 -8.86 -18.35 16.73
N GLY A 571 -7.95 -18.51 15.76
CA GLY A 571 -8.24 -19.13 14.47
C GLY A 571 -9.11 -18.27 13.55
N SER A 572 -9.28 -16.99 13.87
CA SER A 572 -10.08 -16.03 13.10
C SER A 572 -9.23 -15.23 12.12
N ILE A 573 -9.91 -14.58 11.18
CA ILE A 573 -9.32 -13.61 10.26
C ILE A 573 -9.72 -12.22 10.73
N TRP A 574 -8.74 -11.36 10.88
CA TRP A 574 -8.91 -9.92 11.08
C TRP A 574 -8.79 -9.20 9.75
N MET A 575 -9.49 -8.10 9.59
CA MET A 575 -9.48 -7.27 8.40
C MET A 575 -9.55 -5.78 8.76
N ALA A 576 -8.90 -4.94 7.99
CA ALA A 576 -8.98 -3.49 8.05
C ALA A 576 -9.39 -2.97 6.66
N ASN A 577 -10.49 -2.22 6.63
CA ASN A 577 -11.05 -1.64 5.42
C ASN A 577 -11.46 -0.19 5.67
N GLU A 578 -11.44 0.61 4.63
CA GLU A 578 -11.95 1.97 4.70
C GLU A 578 -13.47 2.03 4.71
N TYR A 579 -14.00 3.07 5.36
CA TYR A 579 -15.40 3.42 5.30
C TYR A 579 -15.59 4.88 5.77
N ILE A 580 -16.76 5.43 5.60
CA ILE A 580 -17.10 6.75 6.13
C ILE A 580 -17.87 6.59 7.43
N ALA A 581 -17.19 6.79 8.56
CA ALA A 581 -17.76 6.56 9.89
C ALA A 581 -18.80 7.60 10.30
N GLN A 582 -18.63 8.82 9.88
CA GLN A 582 -19.54 9.93 10.16
C GLN A 582 -19.57 10.94 9.02
N SER A 583 -20.66 11.72 8.95
CA SER A 583 -20.83 12.80 8.00
C SER A 583 -21.40 14.02 8.72
N CYS A 584 -21.22 15.21 8.14
CA CYS A 584 -21.82 16.44 8.60
C CYS A 584 -22.32 17.27 7.43
N SER A 585 -23.31 18.13 7.68
CA SER A 585 -23.85 19.05 6.68
C SER A 585 -22.91 20.25 6.42
N LEU A 586 -23.10 20.96 5.30
CA LEU A 586 -22.40 22.21 5.02
C LEU A 586 -22.51 23.23 6.16
N THR A 587 -23.68 23.33 6.81
CA THR A 587 -23.89 24.25 7.94
C THR A 587 -22.98 23.89 9.12
N GLN A 588 -22.91 22.61 9.48
CA GLN A 588 -22.04 22.12 10.54
C GLN A 588 -20.57 22.34 10.18
N TYR A 589 -20.16 21.98 8.97
CA TYR A 589 -18.80 22.18 8.47
C TYR A 589 -18.40 23.66 8.42
N THR A 590 -19.30 24.54 8.02
CA THR A 590 -19.06 25.99 8.03
C THR A 590 -18.86 26.52 9.46
N ALA A 591 -19.57 25.94 10.42
CA ALA A 591 -19.40 26.29 11.84
C ALA A 591 -18.09 25.74 12.41
N ASP A 592 -17.83 24.47 12.17
CA ASP A 592 -16.63 23.72 12.58
C ASP A 592 -16.23 22.72 11.47
N PRO A 593 -15.15 22.96 10.73
CA PRO A 593 -14.72 22.07 9.64
C PRO A 593 -14.15 20.72 10.13
N THR A 594 -14.11 20.48 11.44
CA THR A 594 -13.73 19.21 12.04
C THR A 594 -14.91 18.42 12.62
N CYS A 595 -16.12 18.73 12.15
CA CYS A 595 -17.34 18.06 12.60
C CYS A 595 -17.34 16.55 12.30
N GLY A 596 -17.84 15.74 13.21
CA GLY A 596 -17.85 14.29 13.06
C GLY A 596 -16.44 13.67 13.22
N THR A 597 -16.09 12.73 12.36
CA THR A 597 -14.75 12.12 12.26
C THR A 597 -14.00 12.65 11.02
N ARG A 598 -14.09 13.93 10.76
CA ARG A 598 -13.40 14.54 9.62
C ARG A 598 -12.38 15.58 10.06
N SER A 599 -11.38 15.80 9.22
CA SER A 599 -10.58 17.01 9.22
C SER A 599 -11.22 18.07 8.31
N ARG A 600 -10.60 19.25 8.24
CA ARG A 600 -10.98 20.27 7.23
C ARG A 600 -10.91 19.73 5.79
N TYR A 601 -10.06 18.75 5.52
CA TYR A 601 -9.68 18.32 4.18
C TYR A 601 -10.21 16.96 3.76
N GLY A 602 -10.82 16.18 4.66
CA GLY A 602 -11.33 14.85 4.30
C GLY A 602 -12.02 14.15 5.47
N ASN A 603 -12.54 12.94 5.22
CA ASN A 603 -13.40 12.22 6.16
C ASN A 603 -13.23 10.69 6.12
N TRP A 604 -12.12 10.17 5.59
CA TRP A 604 -11.87 8.73 5.63
C TRP A 604 -11.72 8.21 7.07
N SER A 605 -12.14 6.99 7.27
CA SER A 605 -11.97 6.22 8.50
C SER A 605 -11.71 4.76 8.15
N THR A 606 -11.14 4.01 9.07
CA THR A 606 -10.95 2.57 8.93
C THR A 606 -11.87 1.79 9.87
N ARG A 607 -12.23 0.58 9.44
CA ARG A 607 -12.98 -0.38 10.22
C ARG A 607 -12.16 -1.63 10.42
N VAL A 608 -11.84 -1.95 11.67
CA VAL A 608 -11.14 -3.18 12.05
C VAL A 608 -12.18 -4.19 12.51
N SER A 609 -12.15 -5.38 11.90
CA SER A 609 -13.17 -6.40 12.15
C SER A 609 -12.57 -7.81 12.20
N GLN A 610 -13.13 -8.67 13.03
CA GLN A 610 -12.76 -10.08 13.18
C GLN A 610 -13.86 -10.96 12.59
N VAL A 611 -13.49 -11.92 11.75
CA VAL A 611 -14.41 -12.90 11.18
C VAL A 611 -13.89 -14.32 11.43
N THR A 612 -14.77 -15.19 11.91
CA THR A 612 -14.50 -16.63 12.03
C THR A 612 -15.20 -17.34 10.86
N PRO A 613 -14.45 -17.78 9.83
CA PRO A 613 -15.03 -18.37 8.62
C PRO A 613 -15.49 -19.81 8.81
#